data_d3369a91c5e9dcf00b6ba5362c4b3ed1
#
_entry.id   d3369a91c5e9dcf00b6ba5362c4b3ed1
#
_cell.length_a   1.000
_cell.length_b   1.000
_cell.length_c   1.000
_cell.angle_alpha   90.00
_cell.angle_beta   90.00
_cell.angle_gamma   90.00
#
_symmetry.space_group_name_H-M   'P 1'
#
loop_
_entity.id
_entity.type
_entity.pdbx_description
1 polymer ?
#
loop_
_entity_poly.entity_id
_entity_poly.type
_entity_poly.pdbx_seq_one_letter_code
_entity_poly.pdbx_strand_id
1 'polypeptide(L)' 'MPYVNIRVAGELSRKQKSKIAKGVTRVIAREADKPESSILIFIDEEKRENIASGGKLLDEK' A
#
# COMPACT_ATOMS: atom_id res chain seq x y z
N MET A 1 7.96 7.29 14.68
CA MET A 1 7.72 6.03 13.96
C MET A 1 6.83 6.30 12.76
N PRO A 2 7.36 6.24 11.55
CA PRO A 2 6.54 6.50 10.37
C PRO A 2 5.54 5.37 10.11
N TYR A 3 4.33 5.75 9.77
CA TYR A 3 3.27 4.83 9.37
C TYR A 3 2.95 5.11 7.91
N VAL A 4 2.99 4.08 7.08
CA VAL A 4 2.71 4.19 5.66
C VAL A 4 1.50 3.33 5.35
N ASN A 5 0.50 3.90 4.71
CA ASN A 5 -0.68 3.15 4.30
C ASN A 5 -0.70 3.08 2.78
N ILE A 6 -0.72 1.87 2.26
CA ILE A 6 -0.79 1.61 0.82
C ILE A 6 -2.12 0.94 0.55
N ARG A 7 -2.95 1.58 -0.25
CA ARG A 7 -4.25 1.02 -0.59
C ARG A 7 -4.28 0.75 -2.09
N VAL A 8 -4.67 -0.46 -2.46
CA VAL A 8 -4.74 -0.84 -3.86
C VAL A 8 -6.13 -1.37 -4.19
N ALA A 9 -6.54 -1.19 -5.43
CA ALA A 9 -7.76 -1.79 -5.95
C ALA A 9 -7.41 -3.17 -6.46
N GLY A 10 -8.02 -4.20 -5.88
CA GLY A 10 -7.73 -5.57 -6.26
C GLY A 10 -6.77 -6.25 -5.30
N GLU A 11 -6.05 -7.23 -5.81
CA GLU A 11 -5.20 -8.07 -5.00
C GLU A 11 -3.75 -8.04 -5.45
N LEU A 12 -2.86 -8.26 -4.50
CA LEU A 12 -1.44 -8.43 -4.75
C LEU A 12 -1.02 -9.79 -4.21
N SER A 13 -0.04 -10.41 -4.85
CA SER A 13 0.52 -11.64 -4.34
C SER A 13 1.38 -11.35 -3.10
N ARG A 14 1.62 -12.37 -2.28
CA ARG A 14 2.50 -12.21 -1.13
C ARG A 14 3.89 -11.73 -1.55
N LYS A 15 4.39 -12.24 -2.67
CA LYS A 15 5.71 -11.85 -3.18
C LYS A 15 5.75 -10.37 -3.55
N GLN A 16 4.67 -9.89 -4.21
CA GLN A 16 4.56 -8.47 -4.55
C GLN A 16 4.52 -7.60 -3.31
N LYS A 17 3.73 -7.99 -2.32
CA LYS A 17 3.64 -7.26 -1.06
C LYS A 17 5.00 -7.17 -0.37
N SER A 18 5.74 -8.28 -0.35
CA SER A 18 7.07 -8.31 0.27
C SER A 18 8.03 -7.33 -0.41
N LYS A 19 8.03 -7.31 -1.73
CA LYS A 19 8.91 -6.41 -2.49
C LYS A 19 8.52 -4.94 -2.30
N ILE A 20 7.23 -4.67 -2.31
CA ILE A 20 6.72 -3.31 -2.07
C ILE A 20 7.11 -2.83 -0.68
N ALA A 21 6.92 -3.69 0.33
CA ALA A 21 7.28 -3.35 1.69
C ALA A 21 8.75 -3.01 1.83
N LYS A 22 9.63 -3.80 1.20
CA LYS A 22 11.06 -3.54 1.25
C LYS A 22 11.44 -2.24 0.57
N GLY A 23 10.90 -2.00 -0.62
CA GLY A 23 11.21 -0.81 -1.40
C GLY A 23 10.73 0.46 -0.73
N VAL A 24 9.48 0.45 -0.26
CA VAL A 24 8.90 1.62 0.41
C VAL A 24 9.63 1.90 1.71
N THR A 25 9.96 0.85 2.48
CA THR A 25 10.71 1.02 3.73
C THR A 25 12.04 1.71 3.49
N ARG A 26 12.77 1.30 2.45
CA ARG A 26 14.07 1.92 2.12
C ARG A 26 13.94 3.40 1.79
N VAL A 27 12.95 3.74 0.99
CA VAL A 27 12.74 5.13 0.58
C VAL A 27 12.39 5.99 1.80
N ILE A 28 11.45 5.54 2.60
CA ILE A 28 11.03 6.31 3.78
C ILE A 28 12.17 6.44 4.79
N ALA A 29 12.90 5.36 5.04
CA ALA A 29 14.03 5.39 5.97
C ALA A 29 15.08 6.40 5.55
N ARG A 30 15.41 6.43 4.26
CA ARG A 30 16.40 7.34 3.72
C ARG A 30 15.94 8.79 3.78
N GLU A 31 14.74 9.06 3.27
CA GLU A 31 14.26 10.43 3.15
C GLU A 31 13.82 11.03 4.49
N ALA A 32 13.27 10.23 5.39
CA ALA A 32 12.86 10.69 6.71
C ALA A 32 13.97 10.59 7.75
N ASP A 33 15.11 10.03 7.38
CA ASP A 33 16.25 9.82 8.27
C ASP A 33 15.84 9.03 9.51
N LYS A 34 15.23 7.88 9.28
CA LYS A 34 14.78 6.98 10.34
C LYS A 34 15.29 5.57 10.08
N PRO A 35 15.49 4.77 11.13
CA PRO A 35 15.89 3.38 10.93
C PRO A 35 14.75 2.59 10.30
N GLU A 36 15.10 1.64 9.43
CA GLU A 36 14.10 0.80 8.77
C GLU A 36 13.21 0.08 9.76
N SER A 37 13.76 -0.32 10.90
CA SER A 37 13.00 -1.02 11.93
C SER A 37 11.88 -0.22 12.57
N SER A 38 11.87 1.11 12.39
CA SER A 38 10.84 1.95 12.97
C SER A 38 9.66 2.20 12.03
N ILE A 39 9.74 1.69 10.80
CA ILE A 39 8.74 1.99 9.77
C ILE A 39 7.71 0.88 9.71
N LEU A 40 6.43 1.25 9.87
CA LEU A 40 5.32 0.33 9.73
C LEU A 40 4.58 0.61 8.44
N ILE A 41 4.30 -0.45 7.69
CA ILE A 41 3.58 -0.35 6.43
C ILE A 41 2.32 -1.20 6.51
N PHE A 42 1.20 -0.58 6.16
CA PHE A 42 -0.09 -1.25 6.10
C PHE A 42 -0.48 -1.35 4.64
N ILE A 43 -0.89 -2.54 4.21
CA ILE A 43 -1.31 -2.76 2.82
C ILE A 43 -2.76 -3.19 2.84
N ASP A 44 -3.61 -2.35 2.27
CA ASP A 44 -5.04 -2.61 2.18
C ASP A 44 -5.40 -3.00 0.76
N GLU A 45 -6.01 -4.16 0.62
CA GLU A 45 -6.49 -4.65 -0.67
C GLU A 45 -8.00 -4.50 -0.69
N GLU A 46 -8.50 -3.66 -1.59
CA GLU A 46 -9.93 -3.38 -1.65
C GLU A 46 -10.55 -4.02 -2.87
N LYS A 47 -11.70 -4.65 -2.69
CA LYS A 47 -12.47 -5.17 -3.82
C LYS A 47 -12.98 -4.00 -4.65
N ARG A 48 -12.97 -4.15 -5.95
CA ARG A 48 -13.40 -3.08 -6.84
C ARG A 48 -14.87 -2.71 -6.61
N GLU A 49 -15.68 -3.64 -6.13
CA GLU A 49 -17.07 -3.35 -5.75
C GLU A 49 -17.19 -2.43 -4.55
N ASN A 50 -16.10 -2.19 -3.83
CA ASN A 50 -16.08 -1.31 -2.66
C ASN A 50 -15.49 0.07 -2.99
N ILE A 51 -15.20 0.31 -4.26
CA ILE A 51 -14.57 1.56 -4.69
C ILE A 51 -15.43 2.19 -5.78
N ALA A 52 -15.76 3.45 -5.61
CA ALA A 52 -16.56 4.17 -6.61
C ALA A 52 -15.79 5.40 -7.10
N SER A 53 -15.93 5.70 -8.38
CA SER A 53 -15.40 6.90 -8.99
C SER A 53 -16.54 7.56 -9.77
N GLY A 54 -16.84 8.81 -9.43
CA GLY A 54 -17.96 9.52 -10.07
C GLY A 54 -19.29 8.85 -9.84
N GLY A 55 -19.45 8.14 -8.72
CA GLY A 55 -20.68 7.45 -8.38
C GLY A 55 -20.82 6.07 -9.01
N LYS A 56 -19.79 5.61 -9.75
CA LYS A 56 -19.81 4.31 -10.41
C LYS A 56 -18.78 3.40 -9.78
N LEU A 57 -19.18 2.18 -9.44
CA LEU A 57 -18.27 1.20 -8.86
C LEU A 57 -17.23 0.78 -9.90
N LEU A 58 -16.00 0.49 -9.45
CA LEU A 58 -14.92 0.16 -10.37
C LEU A 58 -15.12 -1.16 -11.11
N ASP A 59 -15.98 -2.04 -10.62
CA ASP A 59 -16.25 -3.30 -11.29
C ASP A 59 -17.45 -3.20 -12.27
N GLU A 60 -18.07 -2.05 -12.37
CA GLU A 60 -19.17 -1.83 -13.33
C GLU A 60 -18.60 -1.54 -14.71
N LYS A 61 -19.28 -2.02 -15.70
CA LYS A 61 -18.90 -1.81 -17.10
C LYS A 61 -19.57 -0.58 -17.70
#